data_4a018e986d007cc4aa8d74067237a749
#
_entry.id   4a018e986d007cc4aa8d74067237a749
#
_cell.length_a   1.000
_cell.length_b   1.000
_cell.length_c   1.000
_cell.angle_alpha   90.00
_cell.angle_beta   90.00
_cell.angle_gamma   90.00
#
_symmetry.space_group_name_H-M   'P 1'
#
loop_
_entity.id
_entity.type
_entity.pdbx_description
1 polymer ?
#
loop_
_entity_poly.entity_id
_entity_poly.type
_entity_poly.pdbx_seq_one_letter_code
_entity_poly.pdbx_strand_id
1 'polypeptide(L)'
;EGEGFHTIESKRYIMSTPEFYFLKPRQLHFWETTSVSKGFIILFKDLEFKEIIESDLINLYRLLSENTRITIPGGKYPEYILNDILNEFDLNTKYSKRIIHGLLSVLLAKLLQLLEINPHKSNLPISLFDKFQQLLMKESPRLHKVNDYANLLNTTPQNLNAICRKQVNRNASEMINYQLLLEAKRYILHTDNTINEITDILYFSDTSNFIKFFKKHEGLTPIQFREKYFH
;
A
#
# COMPACT_ATOMS: atom_id res chain seq x y z
N GLU A 1 2.51 2.80 -25.34
CA GLU A 1 2.42 2.51 -26.80
C GLU A 1 3.39 1.41 -27.17
N GLY A 2 2.99 0.50 -28.07
CA GLY A 2 3.83 -0.59 -28.55
C GLY A 2 3.00 -1.81 -28.92
N GLU A 3 3.59 -2.70 -29.70
CA GLU A 3 2.97 -3.96 -30.07
C GLU A 3 3.77 -5.14 -29.51
N GLY A 4 3.07 -6.20 -29.16
CA GLY A 4 3.70 -7.40 -28.60
C GLY A 4 2.80 -8.11 -27.61
N PHE A 5 3.45 -8.76 -26.66
CA PHE A 5 2.77 -9.52 -25.61
C PHE A 5 3.34 -9.16 -24.23
N HIS A 6 2.46 -9.10 -23.25
CA HIS A 6 2.84 -9.06 -21.85
C HIS A 6 2.33 -10.34 -21.19
N THR A 7 3.24 -11.19 -20.76
CA THR A 7 2.88 -12.40 -20.01
C THR A 7 3.03 -12.13 -18.52
N ILE A 8 1.96 -12.37 -17.76
CA ILE A 8 1.90 -12.18 -16.32
C ILE A 8 1.44 -13.52 -15.73
N GLU A 9 2.31 -14.15 -14.93
CA GLU A 9 2.15 -15.54 -14.50
C GLU A 9 1.99 -16.47 -15.71
N SER A 10 0.88 -17.18 -15.80
CA SER A 10 0.56 -18.07 -16.93
C SER A 10 -0.32 -17.41 -18.00
N LYS A 11 -0.67 -16.12 -17.84
CA LYS A 11 -1.62 -15.44 -18.72
C LYS A 11 -0.92 -14.48 -19.67
N ARG A 12 -1.12 -14.69 -20.96
CA ARG A 12 -0.57 -13.86 -22.03
C ARG A 12 -1.59 -12.84 -22.50
N TYR A 13 -1.20 -11.57 -22.49
CA TYR A 13 -1.99 -10.43 -22.95
C TYR A 13 -1.38 -9.88 -24.23
N ILE A 14 -2.19 -9.72 -25.28
CA ILE A 14 -1.78 -8.98 -26.46
C ILE A 14 -1.74 -7.51 -26.08
N MET A 15 -0.59 -6.88 -26.25
CA MET A 15 -0.45 -5.44 -26.03
C MET A 15 -1.12 -4.69 -27.16
N SER A 16 -2.11 -3.90 -26.83
CA SER A 16 -2.77 -2.96 -27.72
C SER A 16 -2.76 -1.59 -27.05
N THR A 17 -2.98 -0.55 -27.78
CA THR A 17 -2.95 0.86 -27.38
C THR A 17 -3.57 1.21 -26.03
N PRO A 18 -3.35 2.40 -25.49
CA PRO A 18 -2.71 2.58 -24.18
C PRO A 18 -3.38 1.73 -23.09
N GLU A 19 -2.56 1.03 -22.35
CA GLU A 19 -2.97 0.10 -21.30
C GLU A 19 -2.19 0.33 -20.03
N PHE A 20 -2.82 0.07 -18.88
CA PHE A 20 -2.17 0.00 -17.59
C PHE A 20 -2.15 -1.45 -17.10
N TYR A 21 -1.03 -1.85 -16.55
CA TYR A 21 -0.85 -3.14 -15.90
C TYR A 21 -0.51 -2.93 -14.44
N PHE A 22 -1.23 -3.61 -13.54
CA PHE A 22 -0.95 -3.63 -12.12
C PHE A 22 -0.31 -4.95 -11.75
N LEU A 23 0.96 -4.89 -11.34
CA LEU A 23 1.74 -6.05 -10.95
C LEU A 23 1.84 -6.12 -9.43
N LYS A 24 1.54 -7.29 -8.88
CA LYS A 24 1.66 -7.55 -7.45
C LYS A 24 3.09 -7.96 -7.10
N PRO A 25 3.52 -7.76 -5.84
CA PRO A 25 4.81 -8.24 -5.39
C PRO A 25 5.01 -9.74 -5.71
N ARG A 26 6.20 -10.10 -6.21
CA ARG A 26 6.58 -11.48 -6.59
C ARG A 26 5.82 -12.08 -7.78
N GLN A 27 5.03 -11.32 -8.49
CA GLN A 27 4.35 -11.78 -9.68
C GLN A 27 5.35 -11.86 -10.84
N LEU A 28 5.47 -13.05 -11.46
CA LEU A 28 6.34 -13.24 -12.61
C LEU A 28 5.72 -12.58 -13.83
N HIS A 29 6.50 -11.80 -14.54
CA HIS A 29 6.04 -11.16 -15.76
C HIS A 29 7.20 -10.90 -16.72
N PHE A 30 6.90 -10.87 -18.02
CA PHE A 30 7.86 -10.48 -19.05
C PHE A 30 7.14 -9.92 -20.28
N TRP A 31 7.83 -9.09 -21.02
CA TRP A 31 7.36 -8.51 -22.29
C TRP A 31 8.10 -9.13 -23.48
N GLU A 32 7.35 -9.40 -24.52
CA GLU A 32 7.84 -9.74 -25.85
C GLU A 32 7.35 -8.66 -26.82
N THR A 33 8.17 -7.66 -27.10
CA THR A 33 7.78 -6.53 -27.96
C THR A 33 8.21 -6.76 -29.41
N THR A 34 7.30 -6.50 -30.32
CA THR A 34 7.55 -6.57 -31.78
C THR A 34 7.82 -5.20 -32.40
N SER A 35 7.58 -4.14 -31.63
CA SER A 35 7.88 -2.75 -32.01
C SER A 35 8.52 -2.00 -30.85
N VAL A 36 9.04 -0.79 -31.11
CA VAL A 36 9.55 0.08 -30.05
C VAL A 36 8.40 0.48 -29.16
N SER A 37 8.49 0.07 -27.90
CA SER A 37 7.47 0.37 -26.88
C SER A 37 7.83 1.65 -26.12
N LYS A 38 6.83 2.50 -25.89
CA LYS A 38 6.93 3.70 -25.06
C LYS A 38 5.94 3.64 -23.93
N GLY A 39 6.38 4.00 -22.72
CA GLY A 39 5.51 4.01 -21.57
C GLY A 39 6.25 4.38 -20.29
N PHE A 40 5.55 4.25 -19.19
CA PHE A 40 6.03 4.55 -17.86
C PHE A 40 6.00 3.30 -16.99
N ILE A 41 6.99 3.15 -16.13
CA ILE A 41 7.01 2.14 -15.09
C ILE A 41 7.08 2.88 -13.76
N ILE A 42 6.07 2.69 -12.91
CA ILE A 42 6.06 3.25 -11.56
C ILE A 42 6.33 2.11 -10.59
N LEU A 43 7.44 2.20 -9.87
CA LEU A 43 7.84 1.26 -8.83
C LEU A 43 7.76 1.96 -7.47
N PHE A 44 7.06 1.34 -6.53
CA PHE A 44 6.98 1.83 -5.15
C PHE A 44 7.11 0.69 -4.16
N LYS A 45 7.71 0.98 -3.01
CA LYS A 45 7.83 0.02 -1.92
C LYS A 45 6.61 0.10 -1.02
N ASP A 46 6.17 -1.05 -0.50
CA ASP A 46 5.06 -1.15 0.45
C ASP A 46 5.18 -0.18 1.65
N LEU A 47 6.41 0.07 2.12
CA LEU A 47 6.69 0.95 3.25
C LEU A 47 6.44 2.43 2.92
N GLU A 48 6.92 2.88 1.77
CA GLU A 48 6.74 4.27 1.32
C GLU A 48 5.27 4.56 1.01
N PHE A 49 4.57 3.55 0.51
CA PHE A 49 3.15 3.64 0.22
C PHE A 49 2.31 3.79 1.51
N LYS A 50 2.75 3.21 2.63
CA LYS A 50 2.03 3.27 3.92
C LYS A 50 2.32 4.52 4.75
N GLU A 51 3.51 5.10 4.64
CA GLU A 51 3.87 6.31 5.39
C GLU A 51 3.21 7.58 4.85
N ILE A 52 2.69 7.54 3.62
CA ILE A 52 2.36 8.72 2.84
C ILE A 52 0.87 8.80 2.54
N ILE A 53 0.14 7.72 2.71
CA ILE A 53 -1.17 7.56 2.11
C ILE A 53 -2.27 7.64 3.14
N GLU A 54 -3.08 8.68 3.01
CA GLU A 54 -4.46 8.71 3.47
C GLU A 54 -5.16 7.41 3.04
N SER A 55 -6.00 6.87 3.90
CA SER A 55 -6.72 5.61 3.73
C SER A 55 -7.33 5.41 2.33
N ASP A 56 -7.70 6.51 1.67
CA ASP A 56 -8.36 6.51 0.37
C ASP A 56 -7.46 6.05 -0.77
N LEU A 57 -6.18 6.43 -0.79
CA LEU A 57 -5.29 6.06 -1.89
C LEU A 57 -4.95 4.56 -1.86
N ILE A 58 -4.80 3.96 -0.68
CA ILE A 58 -4.64 2.51 -0.54
C ILE A 58 -5.88 1.78 -1.07
N ASN A 59 -7.07 2.33 -0.80
CA ASN A 59 -8.31 1.77 -1.34
C ASN A 59 -8.37 1.87 -2.86
N LEU A 60 -7.97 3.02 -3.42
CA LEU A 60 -7.90 3.22 -4.87
C LEU A 60 -6.91 2.24 -5.52
N TYR A 61 -5.70 2.13 -4.98
CA TYR A 61 -4.70 1.17 -5.46
C TYR A 61 -5.22 -0.27 -5.37
N ARG A 62 -5.86 -0.63 -4.27
CA ARG A 62 -6.42 -1.97 -4.08
C ARG A 62 -7.45 -2.31 -5.14
N LEU A 63 -8.43 -1.44 -5.35
CA LEU A 63 -9.47 -1.63 -6.38
C LEU A 63 -8.86 -1.79 -7.78
N LEU A 64 -7.84 -1.01 -8.09
CA LEU A 64 -7.13 -1.12 -9.35
C LEU A 64 -6.29 -2.41 -9.45
N SER A 65 -5.64 -2.82 -8.37
CA SER A 65 -4.77 -4.01 -8.34
C SER A 65 -5.52 -5.35 -8.48
N GLU A 66 -6.84 -5.35 -8.32
CA GLU A 66 -7.70 -6.49 -8.68
C GLU A 66 -7.81 -6.67 -10.19
N ASN A 67 -7.53 -5.60 -10.95
CA ASN A 67 -7.52 -5.63 -12.40
C ASN A 67 -6.06 -5.65 -12.88
N THR A 68 -5.58 -6.82 -13.30
CA THR A 68 -4.21 -6.96 -13.82
C THR A 68 -3.96 -6.06 -15.03
N ARG A 69 -5.00 -5.80 -15.84
CA ARG A 69 -4.95 -5.00 -17.06
C ARG A 69 -6.14 -4.06 -17.11
N ILE A 70 -5.88 -2.79 -17.42
CA ILE A 70 -6.90 -1.77 -17.72
C ILE A 70 -6.64 -1.23 -19.13
N THR A 71 -7.56 -1.48 -20.03
CA THR A 71 -7.55 -0.93 -21.39
C THR A 71 -8.22 0.44 -21.40
N ILE A 72 -7.62 1.41 -22.08
CA ILE A 72 -8.15 2.78 -22.13
C ILE A 72 -8.92 2.99 -23.44
N PRO A 73 -10.25 3.13 -23.39
CA PRO A 73 -11.05 3.40 -24.58
C PRO A 73 -10.67 4.74 -25.21
N GLY A 74 -10.57 4.76 -26.56
CA GLY A 74 -10.32 5.98 -27.32
C GLY A 74 -8.92 6.58 -27.20
N GLY A 75 -7.95 5.87 -26.61
CA GLY A 75 -6.54 6.24 -26.59
C GLY A 75 -6.20 7.46 -25.73
N LYS A 76 -7.15 8.04 -25.01
CA LYS A 76 -6.93 9.21 -24.13
C LYS A 76 -6.59 8.76 -22.72
N TYR A 77 -5.33 8.61 -22.43
CA TYR A 77 -4.86 8.33 -21.07
C TYR A 77 -4.23 9.57 -20.42
N PRO A 78 -4.15 9.62 -19.08
CA PRO A 78 -3.67 10.81 -18.37
C PRO A 78 -2.14 10.93 -18.43
N GLU A 79 -1.58 11.02 -19.64
CA GLU A 79 -0.13 11.12 -19.90
C GLU A 79 0.49 12.32 -19.22
N TYR A 80 -0.23 13.45 -19.17
CA TYR A 80 0.23 14.65 -18.52
C TYR A 80 0.54 14.45 -17.03
N ILE A 81 -0.26 13.61 -16.32
CA ILE A 81 -0.01 13.29 -14.91
C ILE A 81 1.28 12.47 -14.77
N LEU A 82 1.50 11.53 -15.67
CA LEU A 82 2.71 10.70 -15.67
C LEU A 82 3.96 11.53 -15.95
N ASN A 83 3.88 12.47 -16.88
CA ASN A 83 4.96 13.41 -17.17
C ASN A 83 5.22 14.37 -15.99
N ASP A 84 4.17 14.86 -15.32
CA ASP A 84 4.31 15.69 -14.13
C ASP A 84 4.96 14.91 -12.97
N ILE A 85 4.62 13.64 -12.78
CA ILE A 85 5.28 12.76 -11.79
C ILE A 85 6.77 12.62 -12.12
N LEU A 86 7.11 12.39 -13.39
CA LEU A 86 8.51 12.25 -13.82
C LEU A 86 9.28 13.54 -13.61
N ASN A 87 8.71 14.67 -14.01
CA ASN A 87 9.32 15.99 -13.81
C ASN A 87 9.58 16.29 -12.32
N GLU A 88 8.61 16.01 -11.44
CA GLU A 88 8.78 16.21 -10.01
C GLU A 88 9.80 15.23 -9.40
N PHE A 89 9.88 14.02 -9.93
CA PHE A 89 10.89 13.05 -9.50
C PHE A 89 12.32 13.56 -9.84
N ASP A 90 12.51 14.13 -11.04
CA ASP A 90 13.80 14.68 -11.48
C ASP A 90 14.15 15.98 -10.74
N LEU A 91 13.17 16.85 -10.45
CA LEU A 91 13.37 18.09 -9.70
C LEU A 91 13.84 17.84 -8.26
N ASN A 92 13.37 16.78 -7.63
CA ASN A 92 13.75 16.30 -6.30
C ASN A 92 13.87 17.40 -5.23
N THR A 93 12.89 18.30 -5.15
CA THR A 93 12.78 19.35 -4.13
C THR A 93 12.24 18.79 -2.82
N LYS A 94 12.28 19.56 -1.75
CA LYS A 94 11.66 19.17 -0.46
C LYS A 94 10.16 18.91 -0.54
N TYR A 95 9.48 19.40 -1.58
CA TYR A 95 8.04 19.24 -1.80
C TYR A 95 7.70 18.14 -2.82
N SER A 96 8.68 17.71 -3.66
CA SER A 96 8.45 16.78 -4.76
C SER A 96 7.78 15.50 -4.31
N LYS A 97 8.19 14.93 -3.18
CA LYS A 97 7.55 13.72 -2.61
C LYS A 97 6.05 13.94 -2.38
N ARG A 98 5.64 15.07 -1.81
CA ARG A 98 4.24 15.38 -1.54
C ARG A 98 3.44 15.65 -2.83
N ILE A 99 4.05 16.31 -3.79
CA ILE A 99 3.44 16.56 -5.11
C ILE A 99 3.22 15.25 -5.86
N ILE A 100 4.24 14.37 -5.93
CA ILE A 100 4.15 13.05 -6.55
C ILE A 100 3.00 12.23 -5.94
N HIS A 101 2.80 12.30 -4.62
CA HIS A 101 1.68 11.58 -3.97
C HIS A 101 0.32 12.13 -4.39
N GLY A 102 0.18 13.45 -4.45
CA GLY A 102 -1.05 14.07 -4.95
C GLY A 102 -1.34 13.65 -6.40
N LEU A 103 -0.32 13.69 -7.26
CA LEU A 103 -0.43 13.27 -8.66
C LEU A 103 -0.78 11.77 -8.81
N LEU A 104 -0.18 10.91 -7.98
CA LEU A 104 -0.53 9.48 -7.94
C LEU A 104 -1.98 9.27 -7.53
N SER A 105 -2.48 10.02 -6.52
CA SER A 105 -3.88 9.97 -6.10
C SER A 105 -4.82 10.31 -7.26
N VAL A 106 -4.52 11.39 -7.97
CA VAL A 106 -5.31 11.82 -9.15
C VAL A 106 -5.24 10.78 -10.25
N LEU A 107 -4.06 10.21 -10.53
CA LEU A 107 -3.89 9.15 -11.53
C LEU A 107 -4.76 7.93 -11.22
N LEU A 108 -4.65 7.41 -9.99
CA LEU A 108 -5.41 6.22 -9.57
C LEU A 108 -6.92 6.47 -9.61
N ALA A 109 -7.39 7.65 -9.17
CA ALA A 109 -8.80 8.02 -9.25
C ALA A 109 -9.31 8.08 -10.70
N LYS A 110 -8.51 8.64 -11.63
CA LYS A 110 -8.85 8.66 -13.05
C LYS A 110 -8.90 7.26 -13.66
N LEU A 111 -8.00 6.37 -13.27
CA LEU A 111 -8.01 4.97 -13.72
C LEU A 111 -9.26 4.23 -13.21
N LEU A 112 -9.69 4.51 -11.97
CA LEU A 112 -10.96 3.96 -11.45
C LEU A 112 -12.17 4.48 -12.23
N GLN A 113 -12.21 5.77 -12.55
CA GLN A 113 -13.29 6.30 -13.41
C GLN A 113 -13.39 5.55 -14.75
N LEU A 114 -12.25 5.16 -15.34
CA LEU A 114 -12.25 4.35 -16.57
C LEU A 114 -12.82 2.95 -16.35
N LEU A 115 -12.65 2.37 -15.17
CA LEU A 115 -13.25 1.07 -14.81
C LEU A 115 -14.75 1.16 -14.56
N GLU A 116 -15.22 2.24 -13.94
CA GLU A 116 -16.64 2.48 -13.66
C GLU A 116 -17.46 2.73 -14.94
N ILE A 117 -16.85 3.35 -15.95
CA ILE A 117 -17.45 3.53 -17.27
C ILE A 117 -17.67 2.17 -17.99
N ASN A 118 -16.98 1.11 -17.55
CA ASN A 118 -17.17 -0.27 -18.00
C ASN A 118 -17.80 -1.15 -16.90
N PRO A 119 -19.11 -1.08 -16.65
CA PRO A 119 -19.77 -1.69 -15.49
C PRO A 119 -19.73 -3.22 -15.43
N HIS A 120 -19.16 -3.91 -16.40
CA HIS A 120 -19.15 -5.37 -16.45
C HIS A 120 -18.06 -6.04 -15.57
N LYS A 121 -17.26 -5.29 -14.81
CA LYS A 121 -16.14 -5.88 -14.03
C LYS A 121 -15.99 -5.47 -12.57
N SER A 122 -16.82 -4.60 -12.02
CA SER A 122 -16.57 -4.03 -10.67
C SER A 122 -17.35 -4.63 -9.49
N ASN A 123 -18.04 -5.75 -9.66
CA ASN A 123 -18.83 -6.39 -8.59
C ASN A 123 -18.11 -7.57 -7.92
N LEU A 124 -16.81 -7.50 -7.71
CA LEU A 124 -16.16 -8.50 -6.84
C LEU A 124 -16.41 -8.13 -5.37
N PRO A 125 -16.92 -9.06 -4.56
CA PRO A 125 -17.11 -8.80 -3.14
C PRO A 125 -15.77 -8.49 -2.49
N ILE A 126 -15.75 -7.47 -1.62
CA ILE A 126 -14.57 -7.10 -0.84
C ILE A 126 -14.08 -8.34 -0.10
N SER A 127 -12.85 -8.78 -0.35
CA SER A 127 -12.30 -9.98 0.27
C SER A 127 -12.17 -9.80 1.79
N LEU A 128 -12.15 -10.90 2.54
CA LEU A 128 -11.92 -10.84 3.97
C LEU A 128 -10.55 -10.23 4.32
N PHE A 129 -9.54 -10.45 3.48
CA PHE A 129 -8.22 -9.84 3.64
C PHE A 129 -8.29 -8.31 3.51
N ASP A 130 -9.02 -7.80 2.54
CA ASP A 130 -9.18 -6.36 2.32
C ASP A 130 -9.94 -5.70 3.48
N LYS A 131 -11.01 -6.36 3.96
CA LYS A 131 -11.74 -5.91 5.15
C LYS A 131 -10.83 -5.85 6.37
N PHE A 132 -9.94 -6.83 6.52
CA PHE A 132 -8.95 -6.83 7.59
C PHE A 132 -7.96 -5.67 7.45
N GLN A 133 -7.44 -5.40 6.26
CA GLN A 133 -6.54 -4.27 6.03
C GLN A 133 -7.21 -2.93 6.35
N GLN A 134 -8.45 -2.71 5.90
CA GLN A 134 -9.22 -1.51 6.21
C GLN A 134 -9.43 -1.36 7.72
N LEU A 135 -9.82 -2.45 8.38
CA LEU A 135 -10.04 -2.46 9.81
C LEU A 135 -8.75 -2.22 10.59
N LEU A 136 -7.62 -2.81 10.14
CA LEU A 136 -6.31 -2.60 10.73
C LEU A 136 -5.90 -1.13 10.69
N MET A 137 -6.11 -0.45 9.59
CA MET A 137 -5.81 0.98 9.46
C MET A 137 -6.72 1.84 10.34
N LYS A 138 -8.01 1.49 10.44
CA LYS A 138 -9.01 2.22 11.22
C LYS A 138 -8.81 2.07 12.72
N GLU A 139 -8.51 0.86 13.18
CA GLU A 139 -8.49 0.50 14.60
C GLU A 139 -7.08 0.52 15.22
N SER A 140 -6.01 0.58 14.42
CA SER A 140 -4.67 0.82 14.96
C SER A 140 -4.53 2.29 15.40
N PRO A 141 -3.93 2.56 16.56
CA PRO A 141 -3.23 1.61 17.44
C PRO A 141 -4.10 0.98 18.56
N ARG A 142 -5.40 1.14 18.53
CA ARG A 142 -6.30 0.74 19.63
C ARG A 142 -6.37 -0.77 19.86
N LEU A 143 -6.33 -1.58 18.78
CA LEU A 143 -6.45 -3.03 18.85
C LEU A 143 -5.12 -3.72 18.52
N HIS A 144 -4.64 -4.57 19.44
CA HIS A 144 -3.37 -5.28 19.32
C HIS A 144 -3.50 -6.78 19.06
N LYS A 145 -4.69 -7.37 19.26
CA LYS A 145 -4.86 -8.83 19.24
C LYS A 145 -5.59 -9.30 17.99
N VAL A 146 -5.13 -10.38 17.40
CA VAL A 146 -5.78 -11.00 16.24
C VAL A 146 -7.24 -11.35 16.52
N ASN A 147 -7.55 -11.77 17.75
CA ASN A 147 -8.93 -12.11 18.16
C ASN A 147 -9.89 -10.93 18.01
N ASP A 148 -9.45 -9.71 18.35
CA ASP A 148 -10.31 -8.53 18.29
C ASP A 148 -10.71 -8.23 16.83
N TYR A 149 -9.74 -8.29 15.93
CA TYR A 149 -9.99 -8.13 14.49
C TYR A 149 -10.84 -9.28 13.92
N ALA A 150 -10.57 -10.52 14.32
CA ALA A 150 -11.34 -11.67 13.88
C ALA A 150 -12.81 -11.57 14.30
N ASN A 151 -13.09 -11.13 15.52
CA ASN A 151 -14.45 -10.91 16.03
C ASN A 151 -15.17 -9.82 15.23
N LEU A 152 -14.52 -8.67 14.98
CA LEU A 152 -15.10 -7.58 14.18
C LEU A 152 -15.37 -7.98 12.72
N LEU A 153 -14.61 -8.94 12.20
CA LEU A 153 -14.75 -9.46 10.85
C LEU A 153 -15.66 -10.69 10.75
N ASN A 154 -16.26 -11.11 11.86
CA ASN A 154 -17.08 -12.34 11.95
C ASN A 154 -16.34 -13.57 11.39
N THR A 155 -15.07 -13.75 11.79
CA THR A 155 -14.23 -14.87 11.38
C THR A 155 -13.43 -15.43 12.54
N THR A 156 -12.66 -16.50 12.31
CA THR A 156 -11.76 -17.07 13.33
C THR A 156 -10.34 -16.53 13.17
N PRO A 157 -9.54 -16.43 14.25
CA PRO A 157 -8.13 -16.08 14.17
C PRO A 157 -7.32 -16.99 13.24
N GLN A 158 -7.66 -18.28 13.20
CA GLN A 158 -7.02 -19.25 12.32
C GLN A 158 -7.27 -18.92 10.84
N ASN A 159 -8.54 -18.66 10.50
CA ASN A 159 -8.90 -18.28 9.13
C ASN A 159 -8.26 -16.95 8.72
N LEU A 160 -8.28 -15.95 9.62
CA LEU A 160 -7.64 -14.67 9.36
C LEU A 160 -6.13 -14.81 9.12
N ASN A 161 -5.43 -15.61 9.93
CA ASN A 161 -4.02 -15.92 9.74
C ASN A 161 -3.76 -16.67 8.43
N ALA A 162 -4.60 -17.65 8.07
CA ALA A 162 -4.46 -18.41 6.82
C ALA A 162 -4.59 -17.50 5.60
N ILE A 163 -5.57 -16.60 5.59
CA ILE A 163 -5.78 -15.64 4.52
C ILE A 163 -4.61 -14.66 4.40
N CYS A 164 -4.14 -14.11 5.51
CA CYS A 164 -2.98 -13.21 5.51
C CYS A 164 -1.72 -13.91 4.96
N ARG A 165 -1.45 -15.16 5.37
CA ARG A 165 -0.33 -15.93 4.82
C ARG A 165 -0.45 -16.17 3.32
N LYS A 166 -1.66 -16.49 2.84
CA LYS A 166 -1.93 -16.70 1.41
C LYS A 166 -1.71 -15.43 0.58
N GLN A 167 -2.11 -14.27 1.09
CA GLN A 167 -2.07 -13.00 0.34
C GLN A 167 -0.70 -12.30 0.39
N VAL A 168 -0.06 -12.28 1.56
CA VAL A 168 1.16 -11.47 1.78
C VAL A 168 2.30 -12.24 2.46
N ASN A 169 2.16 -13.56 2.62
CA ASN A 169 3.14 -14.43 3.29
C ASN A 169 3.51 -13.99 4.73
N ARG A 170 2.56 -13.35 5.42
CA ARG A 170 2.66 -12.92 6.81
C ARG A 170 1.39 -13.32 7.54
N ASN A 171 1.47 -13.61 8.83
CA ASN A 171 0.27 -13.82 9.63
C ASN A 171 -0.35 -12.49 10.09
N ALA A 172 -1.60 -12.52 10.55
CA ALA A 172 -2.32 -11.33 10.99
C ALA A 172 -1.62 -10.61 12.16
N SER A 173 -1.02 -11.37 13.10
CA SER A 173 -0.27 -10.80 14.22
C SER A 173 0.96 -10.00 13.75
N GLU A 174 1.68 -10.51 12.75
CA GLU A 174 2.82 -9.81 12.16
C GLU A 174 2.38 -8.51 11.48
N MET A 175 1.22 -8.51 10.82
CA MET A 175 0.66 -7.30 10.19
C MET A 175 0.24 -6.26 11.23
N ILE A 176 -0.42 -6.70 12.32
CA ILE A 176 -0.84 -5.83 13.42
C ILE A 176 0.40 -5.21 14.09
N ASN A 177 1.39 -6.03 14.44
CA ASN A 177 2.63 -5.56 15.08
C ASN A 177 3.40 -4.60 14.18
N TYR A 178 3.43 -4.86 12.88
CA TYR A 178 4.07 -3.98 11.91
C TYR A 178 3.39 -2.61 11.84
N GLN A 179 2.05 -2.57 11.77
CA GLN A 179 1.30 -1.32 11.76
C GLN A 179 1.52 -0.52 13.06
N LEU A 180 1.47 -1.22 14.20
CA LEU A 180 1.70 -0.61 15.51
C LEU A 180 3.13 -0.05 15.65
N LEU A 181 4.13 -0.75 15.10
CA LEU A 181 5.51 -0.26 15.06
C LEU A 181 5.66 1.01 14.21
N LEU A 182 4.96 1.08 13.07
CA LEU A 182 4.97 2.29 12.23
C LEU A 182 4.36 3.49 12.96
N GLU A 183 3.24 3.30 13.65
CA GLU A 183 2.64 4.36 14.47
C GLU A 183 3.59 4.80 15.59
N ALA A 184 4.23 3.86 16.27
CA ALA A 184 5.22 4.15 17.30
C ALA A 184 6.38 5.01 16.76
N LYS A 185 6.95 4.62 15.62
CA LYS A 185 8.01 5.39 14.96
C LYS A 185 7.56 6.81 14.60
N ARG A 186 6.36 6.95 14.08
CA ARG A 186 5.79 8.25 13.74
C ARG A 186 5.71 9.18 14.95
N TYR A 187 5.16 8.70 16.07
CA TYR A 187 5.08 9.49 17.30
C TYR A 187 6.45 9.81 17.87
N ILE A 188 7.39 8.85 17.87
CA ILE A 188 8.75 9.05 18.38
C ILE A 188 9.50 10.13 17.60
N LEU A 189 9.36 10.17 16.26
CA LEU A 189 10.16 11.05 15.39
C LEU A 189 9.49 12.40 15.09
N HIS A 190 8.15 12.48 15.15
CA HIS A 190 7.43 13.66 14.66
C HIS A 190 6.62 14.37 15.75
N THR A 191 6.79 13.99 17.02
CA THR A 191 6.15 14.67 18.14
C THR A 191 7.13 14.83 19.30
N ASP A 192 6.85 15.81 20.17
CA ASP A 192 7.59 16.04 21.42
C ASP A 192 7.09 15.18 22.57
N ASN A 193 6.18 14.23 22.31
CA ASN A 193 5.61 13.37 23.34
C ASN A 193 6.69 12.55 24.04
N THR A 194 6.56 12.45 25.34
CA THR A 194 7.37 11.53 26.15
C THR A 194 7.06 10.08 25.80
N ILE A 195 7.97 9.17 26.16
CA ILE A 195 7.74 7.74 25.92
C ILE A 195 6.51 7.21 26.68
N ASN A 196 6.20 7.78 27.84
CA ASN A 196 4.99 7.44 28.60
C ASN A 196 3.72 7.88 27.85
N GLU A 197 3.66 9.12 27.37
CA GLU A 197 2.53 9.61 26.57
C GLU A 197 2.34 8.79 25.29
N ILE A 198 3.44 8.43 24.59
CA ILE A 198 3.37 7.55 23.41
C ILE A 198 2.82 6.17 23.79
N THR A 199 3.20 5.63 24.95
CA THR A 199 2.69 4.37 25.48
C THR A 199 1.16 4.40 25.62
N ASP A 200 0.63 5.50 26.20
CA ASP A 200 -0.80 5.69 26.39
C ASP A 200 -1.54 5.88 25.05
N ILE A 201 -0.99 6.71 24.16
CA ILE A 201 -1.54 6.93 22.82
C ILE A 201 -1.62 5.63 22.00
N LEU A 202 -0.64 4.77 22.18
CA LEU A 202 -0.57 3.48 21.49
C LEU A 202 -1.30 2.35 22.23
N TYR A 203 -2.02 2.66 23.31
CA TYR A 203 -2.84 1.71 24.09
C TYR A 203 -2.04 0.51 24.65
N PHE A 204 -0.78 0.70 25.02
CA PHE A 204 -0.04 -0.31 25.79
C PHE A 204 -0.43 -0.23 27.27
N SER A 205 -0.44 -1.39 27.92
CA SER A 205 -0.77 -1.48 29.36
C SER A 205 0.22 -0.75 30.25
N ASP A 206 1.47 -0.67 29.85
CA ASP A 206 2.56 0.03 30.57
C ASP A 206 3.75 0.29 29.65
N THR A 207 4.60 1.23 30.07
CA THR A 207 5.78 1.66 29.31
C THR A 207 6.81 0.54 29.12
N SER A 208 6.94 -0.37 30.09
CA SER A 208 7.87 -1.49 29.97
C SER A 208 7.47 -2.45 28.84
N ASN A 209 6.17 -2.71 28.69
CA ASN A 209 5.65 -3.52 27.59
C ASN A 209 5.84 -2.85 26.24
N PHE A 210 5.62 -1.53 26.16
CA PHE A 210 5.91 -0.76 24.95
C PHE A 210 7.39 -0.81 24.57
N ILE A 211 8.31 -0.56 25.53
CA ILE A 211 9.76 -0.59 25.28
C ILE A 211 10.21 -1.98 24.82
N LYS A 212 9.71 -3.05 25.44
CA LYS A 212 10.01 -4.44 25.02
C LYS A 212 9.49 -4.73 23.61
N PHE A 213 8.27 -4.32 23.32
CA PHE A 213 7.68 -4.46 21.99
C PHE A 213 8.52 -3.74 20.93
N PHE A 214 8.82 -2.46 21.16
CA PHE A 214 9.57 -1.64 20.20
C PHE A 214 10.97 -2.19 19.97
N LYS A 215 11.71 -2.52 21.06
CA LYS A 215 13.05 -3.11 20.96
C LYS A 215 13.06 -4.46 20.25
N LYS A 216 12.05 -5.30 20.49
CA LYS A 216 11.92 -6.60 19.81
C LYS A 216 11.79 -6.45 18.29
N HIS A 217 11.05 -5.43 17.81
CA HIS A 217 10.75 -5.27 16.39
C HIS A 217 11.72 -4.34 15.66
N GLU A 218 12.38 -3.39 16.35
CA GLU A 218 13.29 -2.40 15.76
C GLU A 218 14.76 -2.64 16.10
N GLY A 219 15.04 -3.42 17.15
CA GLY A 219 16.41 -3.65 17.64
C GLY A 219 16.94 -2.56 18.58
N LEU A 220 16.30 -1.39 18.63
CA LEU A 220 16.64 -0.25 19.49
C LEU A 220 15.51 0.04 20.49
N THR A 221 15.82 0.66 21.63
CA THR A 221 14.77 1.22 22.48
C THR A 221 14.17 2.47 21.84
N PRO A 222 12.94 2.90 22.23
CA PRO A 222 12.33 4.14 21.70
C PRO A 222 13.23 5.37 21.87
N ILE A 223 13.92 5.50 23.00
CA ILE A 223 14.85 6.61 23.27
C ILE A 223 16.05 6.55 22.34
N GLN A 224 16.72 5.39 22.23
CA GLN A 224 17.84 5.20 21.31
C GLN A 224 17.44 5.46 19.85
N PHE A 225 16.22 5.09 19.48
CA PHE A 225 15.69 5.35 18.15
C PHE A 225 15.48 6.84 17.92
N ARG A 226 14.90 7.58 18.87
CA ARG A 226 14.76 9.03 18.82
C ARG A 226 16.11 9.72 18.68
N GLU A 227 17.08 9.41 19.55
CA GLU A 227 18.42 9.99 19.52
C GLU A 227 19.14 9.77 18.18
N LYS A 228 18.94 8.61 17.56
CA LYS A 228 19.58 8.24 16.30
C LYS A 228 19.01 8.97 15.09
N TYR A 229 17.70 9.25 15.07
CA TYR A 229 17.00 9.71 13.86
C TYR A 229 16.33 11.08 14.02
N PHE A 230 16.32 11.65 15.21
CA PHE A 230 15.81 12.99 15.47
C PHE A 230 16.97 13.99 15.28
N HIS A 231 16.96 14.67 14.11
CA HIS A 231 17.87 15.76 13.78
C HIS A 231 17.09 16.99 13.39
#